data_4ac10a4ff5f1c6a078da6cabc8f846c1
#
_entry.id   4ac10a4ff5f1c6a078da6cabc8f846c1
#
_cell.length_a   1.000
_cell.length_b   1.000
_cell.length_c   1.000
_cell.angle_alpha   90.00
_cell.angle_beta   90.00
_cell.angle_gamma   90.00
#
_symmetry.space_group_name_H-M   'P 1'
#
loop_
_entity.id
_entity.type
_entity.pdbx_description
1 polymer ?
#
loop_
_entity_poly.entity_id
_entity_poly.type
_entity_poly.pdbx_seq_one_letter_code
_entity_poly.pdbx_strand_id
1 'polypeptide(L)'
;YVASDLEKFFFKDKNCPFCGTSLKEVFIGMKSGTMGTDLFYEGQVFECPKCFWWTYKTHFSDSDDSIGSINADYTDTRYYAIAKKFDIADKFLPIDVLKYELQKRKDILYNIDPYKLEELCQDILKGIFDCEVLHVGQTGDGGKDLIVLASDDPILVQIKRRQNPNSVELVKGIREFIGTLFIEDRRSGIYISTAERFSAGAKNTVTNLLNQRKLDYFQFIDYDKLCSLIDTTLPSVPRWKEFVNFFYEDPQAHYYDTEEKINEWNISCQKIRKKYGL
;
A
#
# COMPACT_ATOMS: atom_id res chain seq x y z
N TYR A 1 15.07 -31.21 -14.30
CA TYR A 1 14.27 -30.69 -13.17
C TYR A 1 12.80 -30.84 -13.47
N VAL A 2 12.04 -31.45 -12.57
CA VAL A 2 10.57 -31.56 -12.68
C VAL A 2 9.98 -30.58 -11.65
N ALA A 3 9.31 -29.55 -12.14
CA ALA A 3 8.67 -28.58 -11.25
C ALA A 3 7.63 -29.26 -10.34
N SER A 4 7.64 -28.93 -9.06
CA SER A 4 6.62 -29.40 -8.12
C SER A 4 5.23 -28.92 -8.53
N ASP A 5 4.17 -29.59 -8.05
CA ASP A 5 2.80 -29.15 -8.35
C ASP A 5 2.50 -27.75 -7.77
N LEU A 6 3.19 -27.39 -6.70
CA LEU A 6 3.13 -26.05 -6.11
C LEU A 6 3.75 -25.00 -7.05
N GLU A 7 4.91 -25.29 -7.65
CA GLU A 7 5.54 -24.41 -8.64
C GLU A 7 4.66 -24.27 -9.88
N LYS A 8 4.10 -25.38 -10.37
CA LYS A 8 3.14 -25.33 -11.48
C LYS A 8 1.92 -24.48 -11.19
N PHE A 9 1.43 -24.51 -9.94
CA PHE A 9 0.30 -23.69 -9.52
C PHE A 9 0.64 -22.21 -9.55
N PHE A 10 1.80 -21.81 -9.01
CA PHE A 10 2.19 -20.41 -8.89
C PHE A 10 2.74 -19.81 -10.18
N PHE A 11 3.31 -20.61 -11.08
CA PHE A 11 4.03 -20.12 -12.25
C PHE A 11 3.37 -20.53 -13.58
N LYS A 12 2.19 -21.07 -13.52
CA LYS A 12 1.42 -21.45 -14.69
C LYS A 12 0.85 -20.22 -15.41
N ASP A 13 1.43 -19.97 -16.60
CA ASP A 13 0.77 -19.25 -17.70
C ASP A 13 0.36 -17.80 -17.48
N LYS A 14 1.19 -16.91 -17.02
CA LYS A 14 0.90 -15.45 -17.03
C LYS A 14 -0.42 -15.04 -16.38
N ASN A 15 -1.11 -15.96 -15.70
CA ASN A 15 -2.37 -15.71 -15.02
C ASN A 15 -2.21 -15.79 -13.50
N CYS A 16 -2.91 -14.93 -12.79
CA CYS A 16 -2.93 -14.94 -11.33
C CYS A 16 -3.51 -16.27 -10.81
N PRO A 17 -2.79 -17.02 -9.96
CA PRO A 17 -3.26 -18.30 -9.44
C PRO A 17 -4.46 -18.17 -8.49
N PHE A 18 -4.75 -16.97 -7.99
CA PHE A 18 -5.83 -16.73 -7.04
C PHE A 18 -7.13 -16.25 -7.68
N CYS A 19 -7.06 -15.45 -8.75
CA CYS A 19 -8.26 -14.90 -9.37
C CYS A 19 -8.35 -15.12 -10.89
N GLY A 20 -7.39 -15.82 -11.49
CA GLY A 20 -7.37 -16.15 -12.92
C GLY A 20 -7.12 -14.97 -13.86
N THR A 21 -6.98 -13.75 -13.35
CA THR A 21 -6.77 -12.54 -14.17
C THR A 21 -5.36 -12.57 -14.76
N SER A 22 -5.20 -12.17 -16.03
CA SER A 22 -3.88 -12.06 -16.67
C SER A 22 -2.99 -11.09 -15.92
N LEU A 23 -1.75 -11.52 -15.68
CA LEU A 23 -0.74 -10.71 -15.02
C LEU A 23 -0.22 -9.63 -15.97
N LYS A 24 0.10 -8.47 -15.42
CA LYS A 24 0.83 -7.41 -16.13
C LYS A 24 2.29 -7.45 -15.75
N GLU A 25 3.17 -7.33 -16.72
CA GLU A 25 4.57 -7.07 -16.49
C GLU A 25 4.73 -5.62 -16.02
N VAL A 26 5.33 -5.45 -14.85
CA VAL A 26 5.48 -4.14 -14.18
C VAL A 26 6.93 -3.73 -13.98
N PHE A 27 7.86 -4.65 -14.26
CA PHE A 27 9.29 -4.41 -14.20
C PHE A 27 10.05 -5.40 -15.07
N ILE A 28 11.06 -4.90 -15.81
CA ILE A 28 12.11 -5.67 -16.46
C ILE A 28 13.44 -5.04 -16.12
N GLY A 29 14.38 -5.82 -15.65
CA GLY A 29 15.77 -5.40 -15.41
C GLY A 29 16.74 -6.38 -16.05
N MET A 30 17.85 -5.86 -16.55
CA MET A 30 18.94 -6.64 -17.13
C MET A 30 20.28 -6.10 -16.68
N LYS A 31 21.21 -7.01 -16.48
CA LYS A 31 22.60 -6.71 -16.21
C LYS A 31 23.50 -7.71 -16.93
N SER A 32 24.50 -7.19 -17.65
CA SER A 32 25.59 -8.00 -18.20
C SER A 32 26.81 -7.89 -17.30
N GLY A 33 27.54 -8.99 -17.11
CA GLY A 33 28.79 -8.99 -16.34
C GLY A 33 29.91 -8.24 -17.06
N THR A 34 30.84 -7.71 -16.28
CA THR A 34 32.08 -7.10 -16.75
C THR A 34 33.26 -8.04 -16.58
N MET A 35 34.24 -7.95 -17.45
CA MET A 35 35.53 -8.67 -17.43
C MET A 35 35.49 -10.15 -17.77
N GLY A 36 35.21 -10.47 -19.05
CA GLY A 36 35.54 -11.78 -19.61
C GLY A 36 34.65 -12.94 -19.16
N THR A 37 33.58 -12.63 -18.44
CA THR A 37 32.50 -13.56 -18.14
C THR A 37 31.23 -13.07 -18.82
N ASP A 38 30.62 -13.87 -19.67
CA ASP A 38 29.34 -13.59 -20.30
C ASP A 38 28.19 -13.82 -19.30
N LEU A 39 28.32 -13.23 -18.12
CA LEU A 39 27.29 -13.25 -17.08
C LEU A 39 26.11 -12.39 -17.51
N PHE A 40 24.95 -12.99 -17.57
CA PHE A 40 23.72 -12.28 -17.88
C PHE A 40 22.68 -12.51 -16.78
N TYR A 41 22.14 -11.42 -16.23
CA TYR A 41 21.04 -11.44 -15.29
C TYR A 41 19.85 -10.74 -15.89
N GLU A 42 18.72 -11.40 -15.86
CA GLU A 42 17.42 -10.82 -16.19
C GLU A 42 16.48 -10.97 -15.01
N GLY A 43 15.76 -9.90 -14.66
CA GLY A 43 14.73 -9.90 -13.64
C GLY A 43 13.42 -9.36 -14.19
N GLN A 44 12.33 -10.06 -13.94
CA GLN A 44 10.99 -9.65 -14.36
C GLN A 44 10.04 -9.71 -13.18
N VAL A 45 9.16 -8.69 -13.05
CA VAL A 45 8.06 -8.71 -12.11
C VAL A 45 6.74 -8.65 -12.84
N PHE A 46 5.85 -9.57 -12.50
CA PHE A 46 4.48 -9.60 -12.99
C PHE A 46 3.52 -9.35 -11.83
N GLU A 47 2.54 -8.48 -12.03
CA GLU A 47 1.54 -8.13 -11.01
C GLU A 47 0.12 -8.38 -11.54
N CYS A 48 -0.75 -8.90 -10.67
CA CYS A 48 -2.17 -9.04 -10.97
C CYS A 48 -2.89 -7.69 -10.81
N PRO A 49 -3.51 -7.14 -11.86
CA PRO A 49 -4.19 -5.84 -11.76
C PRO A 49 -5.47 -5.88 -10.94
N LYS A 50 -5.95 -7.08 -10.56
CA LYS A 50 -7.19 -7.26 -9.82
C LYS A 50 -6.97 -7.52 -8.32
N CYS A 51 -6.08 -8.46 -7.96
CA CYS A 51 -5.85 -8.84 -6.57
C CYS A 51 -4.45 -8.48 -6.07
N PHE A 52 -3.62 -7.87 -6.94
CA PHE A 52 -2.28 -7.37 -6.64
C PHE A 52 -1.27 -8.42 -6.18
N TRP A 53 -1.57 -9.69 -6.42
CA TRP A 53 -0.56 -10.73 -6.31
C TRP A 53 0.56 -10.45 -7.32
N TRP A 54 1.80 -10.63 -6.92
CA TRP A 54 2.93 -10.43 -7.80
C TRP A 54 3.93 -11.58 -7.69
N THR A 55 4.70 -11.78 -8.76
CA THR A 55 5.77 -12.76 -8.85
C THR A 55 7.01 -12.10 -9.42
N TYR A 56 8.16 -12.47 -8.89
CA TYR A 56 9.46 -12.08 -9.38
C TYR A 56 10.13 -13.28 -10.01
N LYS A 57 10.54 -13.16 -11.26
CA LYS A 57 11.26 -14.16 -12.03
C LYS A 57 12.67 -13.65 -12.27
N THR A 58 13.69 -14.45 -12.00
CA THR A 58 15.06 -14.18 -12.40
C THR A 58 15.56 -15.24 -13.34
N HIS A 59 16.33 -14.81 -14.31
CA HIS A 59 17.10 -15.67 -15.20
C HIS A 59 18.57 -15.28 -15.09
N PHE A 60 19.42 -16.25 -14.87
CA PHE A 60 20.86 -16.09 -14.81
C PHE A 60 21.48 -17.05 -15.81
N SER A 61 22.33 -16.55 -16.70
CA SER A 61 23.13 -17.37 -17.57
C SER A 61 24.60 -16.96 -17.44
N ASP A 62 25.47 -17.95 -17.40
CA ASP A 62 26.91 -17.81 -17.40
C ASP A 62 27.46 -18.68 -18.52
N SER A 63 28.17 -18.08 -19.47
CA SER A 63 28.90 -18.81 -20.50
C SER A 63 30.40 -18.61 -20.24
N ASP A 64 31.11 -19.67 -19.91
CA ASP A 64 32.56 -19.66 -19.74
C ASP A 64 33.25 -20.12 -21.04
N ASP A 65 33.82 -19.16 -21.76
CA ASP A 65 34.62 -19.36 -22.96
C ASP A 65 36.09 -19.68 -22.67
N SER A 66 36.43 -20.20 -21.48
CA SER A 66 37.79 -20.52 -21.11
C SER A 66 38.38 -21.59 -22.03
N ILE A 67 39.58 -21.30 -22.54
CA ILE A 67 40.32 -22.08 -23.56
C ILE A 67 40.37 -23.55 -23.20
N GLY A 68 39.69 -24.39 -23.97
CA GLY A 68 39.75 -25.84 -23.89
C GLY A 68 38.70 -26.54 -23.04
N SER A 69 37.74 -25.85 -22.53
CA SER A 69 36.62 -26.42 -21.80
C SER A 69 35.40 -26.59 -22.69
N ILE A 70 34.61 -27.59 -22.41
CA ILE A 70 33.27 -27.77 -22.98
C ILE A 70 32.48 -26.53 -22.58
N ASN A 71 31.95 -25.76 -23.54
CA ASN A 71 31.04 -24.66 -23.30
C ASN A 71 29.87 -25.15 -22.42
N ALA A 72 29.88 -24.84 -21.17
CA ALA A 72 28.79 -25.16 -20.28
C ALA A 72 27.96 -23.88 -20.08
N ASP A 73 26.88 -23.74 -20.83
CA ASP A 73 25.87 -22.71 -20.54
C ASP A 73 25.18 -23.08 -19.22
N TYR A 74 25.42 -22.27 -18.22
CA TYR A 74 24.71 -22.37 -16.93
C TYR A 74 23.49 -21.47 -16.99
N THR A 75 22.30 -22.05 -17.00
CA THR A 75 21.05 -21.31 -16.89
C THR A 75 20.39 -21.63 -15.56
N ASP A 76 20.32 -20.67 -14.65
CA ASP A 76 19.56 -20.79 -13.42
C ASP A 76 18.34 -19.85 -13.49
N THR A 77 17.14 -20.42 -13.49
CA THR A 77 15.89 -19.65 -13.49
C THR A 77 15.24 -19.79 -12.12
N ARG A 78 15.13 -18.70 -11.40
CA ARG A 78 14.51 -18.68 -10.06
C ARG A 78 13.22 -17.89 -10.11
N TYR A 79 12.18 -18.50 -9.51
CA TYR A 79 10.87 -17.87 -9.37
C TYR A 79 10.61 -17.59 -7.91
N TYR A 80 10.21 -16.36 -7.61
CA TYR A 80 9.77 -15.96 -6.29
C TYR A 80 8.33 -15.47 -6.40
N ALA A 81 7.44 -16.12 -5.67
CA ALA A 81 6.07 -15.68 -5.56
C ALA A 81 5.77 -15.39 -4.10
N ILE A 82 5.35 -14.18 -3.79
CA ILE A 82 4.85 -13.83 -2.47
C ILE A 82 3.35 -13.70 -2.59
N ALA A 83 2.67 -14.82 -2.36
CA ALA A 83 1.23 -14.88 -2.34
C ALA A 83 0.79 -15.01 -0.89
N LYS A 84 0.66 -13.90 -0.17
CA LYS A 84 -0.03 -13.89 1.09
C LYS A 84 -1.39 -13.26 0.87
N LYS A 85 -2.44 -14.07 0.95
CA LYS A 85 -3.79 -13.57 1.10
C LYS A 85 -3.89 -13.03 2.52
N PHE A 86 -3.84 -11.72 2.67
CA PHE A 86 -4.10 -11.09 3.95
C PHE A 86 -5.61 -11.04 4.16
N ASP A 87 -6.06 -11.47 5.31
CA ASP A 87 -7.38 -11.11 5.77
C ASP A 87 -7.35 -9.64 6.20
N ILE A 88 -8.03 -8.81 5.43
CA ILE A 88 -8.09 -7.36 5.66
C ILE A 88 -8.78 -7.05 7.00
N ALA A 89 -9.63 -7.97 7.48
CA ALA A 89 -10.28 -7.86 8.77
C ALA A 89 -9.38 -8.33 9.94
N ASP A 90 -8.18 -8.84 9.65
CA ASP A 90 -7.25 -9.28 10.69
C ASP A 90 -6.66 -8.08 11.44
N LYS A 91 -6.93 -8.02 12.74
CA LYS A 91 -6.37 -6.99 13.64
C LYS A 91 -4.84 -7.01 13.75
N PHE A 92 -4.18 -8.11 13.36
CA PHE A 92 -2.73 -8.25 13.36
C PHE A 92 -2.08 -7.93 12.02
N LEU A 93 -2.86 -7.49 11.03
CA LEU A 93 -2.32 -7.08 9.73
C LEU A 93 -1.30 -5.93 9.91
N PRO A 94 -0.06 -6.05 9.40
CA PRO A 94 0.90 -4.95 9.46
C PRO A 94 0.38 -3.69 8.75
N ILE A 95 0.58 -2.53 9.37
CA ILE A 95 0.08 -1.25 8.84
C ILE A 95 0.61 -0.95 7.44
N ASP A 96 1.87 -1.28 7.16
CA ASP A 96 2.46 -1.07 5.82
C ASP A 96 1.76 -1.88 4.74
N VAL A 97 1.37 -3.13 5.07
CA VAL A 97 0.61 -3.98 4.15
C VAL A 97 -0.76 -3.40 3.89
N LEU A 98 -1.44 -2.96 4.96
CA LEU A 98 -2.75 -2.32 4.86
C LEU A 98 -2.68 -1.05 4.01
N LYS A 99 -1.70 -0.19 4.24
CA LYS A 99 -1.47 1.03 3.46
C LYS A 99 -1.29 0.71 1.98
N TYR A 100 -0.44 -0.26 1.66
CA TYR A 100 -0.21 -0.69 0.28
C TYR A 100 -1.50 -1.18 -0.40
N GLU A 101 -2.32 -1.95 0.30
CA GLU A 101 -3.61 -2.40 -0.23
C GLU A 101 -4.60 -1.23 -0.40
N LEU A 102 -4.60 -0.27 0.53
CA LEU A 102 -5.45 0.91 0.46
C LEU A 102 -5.11 1.86 -0.69
N GLN A 103 -3.87 1.91 -1.16
CA GLN A 103 -3.53 2.68 -2.38
C GLN A 103 -4.33 2.19 -3.59
N LYS A 104 -4.60 0.91 -3.66
CA LYS A 104 -5.24 0.24 -4.79
C LYS A 104 -6.75 0.11 -4.63
N ARG A 105 -7.21 -0.08 -3.39
CA ARG A 105 -8.62 -0.35 -3.07
C ARG A 105 -9.04 0.36 -1.79
N LYS A 106 -9.58 1.56 -1.94
CA LYS A 106 -10.07 2.38 -0.82
C LYS A 106 -11.30 1.77 -0.13
N ASP A 107 -12.08 0.98 -0.85
CA ASP A 107 -13.28 0.28 -0.34
C ASP A 107 -12.98 -0.68 0.84
N ILE A 108 -11.73 -1.09 1.00
CA ILE A 108 -11.25 -1.85 2.16
C ILE A 108 -11.59 -1.15 3.48
N LEU A 109 -11.60 0.18 3.52
CA LEU A 109 -11.90 0.96 4.72
C LEU A 109 -13.25 0.62 5.35
N TYR A 110 -14.22 0.14 4.56
CA TYR A 110 -15.53 -0.27 5.07
C TYR A 110 -15.49 -1.61 5.83
N ASN A 111 -14.49 -2.45 5.54
CA ASN A 111 -14.39 -3.82 6.06
C ASN A 111 -13.17 -4.05 6.96
N ILE A 112 -12.31 -3.05 7.12
CA ILE A 112 -11.14 -3.11 8.00
C ILE A 112 -11.56 -3.34 9.46
N ASP A 113 -10.74 -4.03 10.23
CA ASP A 113 -10.94 -4.12 11.68
C ASP A 113 -10.96 -2.70 12.31
N PRO A 114 -11.89 -2.39 13.25
CA PRO A 114 -11.96 -1.06 13.86
C PRO A 114 -10.65 -0.61 14.52
N TYR A 115 -9.99 -1.50 15.25
CA TYR A 115 -8.70 -1.22 15.88
C TYR A 115 -7.60 -0.90 14.84
N LYS A 116 -7.62 -1.62 13.70
CA LYS A 116 -6.72 -1.32 12.59
C LYS A 116 -6.99 0.02 11.92
N LEU A 117 -8.24 0.44 11.87
CA LEU A 117 -8.57 1.78 11.40
C LEU A 117 -8.02 2.86 12.34
N GLU A 118 -8.07 2.62 13.65
CA GLU A 118 -7.49 3.50 14.66
C GLU A 118 -5.96 3.57 14.51
N GLU A 119 -5.26 2.44 14.37
CA GLU A 119 -3.81 2.40 14.11
C GLU A 119 -3.43 3.11 12.81
N LEU A 120 -4.21 2.93 11.75
CA LEU A 120 -4.00 3.63 10.48
C LEU A 120 -4.15 5.14 10.64
N CYS A 121 -5.20 5.59 11.33
CA CYS A 121 -5.41 7.00 11.61
C CYS A 121 -4.32 7.58 12.52
N GLN A 122 -3.84 6.82 13.51
CA GLN A 122 -2.72 7.20 14.36
C GLN A 122 -1.47 7.50 13.51
N ASP A 123 -1.14 6.60 12.61
CA ASP A 123 0.04 6.75 11.75
C ASP A 123 -0.09 7.93 10.77
N ILE A 124 -1.28 8.14 10.19
CA ILE A 124 -1.57 9.29 9.34
C ILE A 124 -1.43 10.60 10.13
N LEU A 125 -2.01 10.68 11.32
CA LEU A 125 -1.97 11.89 12.13
C LEU A 125 -0.56 12.20 12.64
N LYS A 126 0.25 11.19 12.98
CA LYS A 126 1.68 11.37 13.28
C LYS A 126 2.41 12.07 12.13
N GLY A 127 2.18 11.63 10.90
CA GLY A 127 2.79 12.25 9.72
C GLY A 127 2.29 13.67 9.43
N ILE A 128 1.01 13.98 9.72
CA ILE A 128 0.43 15.30 9.46
C ILE A 128 0.86 16.33 10.50
N PHE A 129 0.84 15.97 11.78
CA PHE A 129 1.13 16.90 12.88
C PHE A 129 2.61 16.89 13.28
N ASP A 130 3.42 15.99 12.74
CA ASP A 130 4.82 15.79 13.10
C ASP A 130 5.04 15.74 14.62
N CYS A 131 4.18 14.97 15.30
CA CYS A 131 4.17 14.85 16.76
C CYS A 131 3.75 13.45 17.21
N GLU A 132 3.86 13.20 18.51
CA GLU A 132 3.38 11.97 19.11
C GLU A 132 1.85 11.93 19.10
N VAL A 133 1.29 10.76 18.75
CA VAL A 133 -0.14 10.46 18.80
C VAL A 133 -0.32 9.20 19.64
N LEU A 134 -1.02 9.32 20.74
CA LEU A 134 -1.31 8.21 21.65
C LEU A 134 -2.57 7.46 21.20
N HIS A 135 -2.49 6.13 21.17
CA HIS A 135 -3.66 5.27 20.98
C HIS A 135 -4.23 4.92 22.35
N VAL A 136 -5.44 5.34 22.64
CA VAL A 136 -6.11 5.17 23.94
C VAL A 136 -7.42 4.40 23.84
N GLY A 137 -7.84 4.03 22.62
CA GLY A 137 -9.07 3.29 22.34
C GLY A 137 -9.08 1.93 23.03
N GLN A 138 -9.78 1.85 24.16
CA GLN A 138 -10.07 0.62 24.88
C GLN A 138 -11.52 0.68 25.41
N THR A 139 -12.06 -0.45 25.80
CA THR A 139 -13.39 -0.50 26.40
C THR A 139 -13.43 0.39 27.65
N GLY A 140 -14.21 1.46 27.60
CA GLY A 140 -14.33 2.42 28.74
C GLY A 140 -13.46 3.68 28.58
N ASP A 141 -12.93 3.99 27.38
CA ASP A 141 -12.07 5.12 27.06
C ASP A 141 -12.74 6.50 27.07
N GLY A 142 -14.01 6.57 27.46
CA GLY A 142 -14.79 7.82 27.53
C GLY A 142 -15.17 8.39 26.14
N GLY A 143 -14.99 7.61 25.06
CA GLY A 143 -15.38 8.01 23.70
C GLY A 143 -14.30 8.81 22.96
N LYS A 144 -13.04 8.53 23.24
CA LYS A 144 -11.86 8.99 22.49
C LYS A 144 -11.01 7.80 22.10
N ASP A 145 -10.49 7.78 20.87
CA ASP A 145 -9.68 6.69 20.35
C ASP A 145 -8.20 7.08 20.29
N LEU A 146 -7.88 8.35 19.93
CA LEU A 146 -6.50 8.85 19.89
C LEU A 146 -6.40 10.22 20.59
N ILE A 147 -5.15 10.57 20.98
CA ILE A 147 -4.78 11.88 21.50
C ILE A 147 -3.54 12.37 20.73
N VAL A 148 -3.66 13.52 20.04
CA VAL A 148 -2.58 14.17 19.29
C VAL A 148 -1.90 15.18 20.20
N LEU A 149 -0.61 15.03 20.44
CA LEU A 149 0.20 15.87 21.34
C LEU A 149 0.92 17.00 20.57
N ALA A 150 0.18 17.72 19.72
CA ALA A 150 0.76 18.75 18.85
C ALA A 150 1.08 20.08 19.58
N SER A 151 0.55 20.30 20.78
CA SER A 151 0.71 21.53 21.56
C SER A 151 0.40 21.27 23.03
N ASP A 152 0.46 22.32 23.86
CA ASP A 152 0.05 22.28 25.29
C ASP A 152 -1.43 21.90 25.46
N ASP A 153 -2.27 22.11 24.43
CA ASP A 153 -3.66 21.65 24.39
C ASP A 153 -3.80 20.45 23.43
N PRO A 154 -3.76 19.22 23.94
CA PRO A 154 -3.90 18.02 23.13
C PRO A 154 -5.24 17.95 22.39
N ILE A 155 -5.21 17.45 21.15
CA ILE A 155 -6.40 17.27 20.33
C ILE A 155 -6.94 15.86 20.55
N LEU A 156 -8.19 15.74 21.02
CA LEU A 156 -8.84 14.42 21.09
C LEU A 156 -9.36 13.99 19.72
N VAL A 157 -9.30 12.70 19.45
CA VAL A 157 -9.76 12.13 18.18
C VAL A 157 -10.74 11.00 18.45
N GLN A 158 -11.88 11.04 17.75
CA GLN A 158 -12.83 9.94 17.70
C GLN A 158 -12.89 9.38 16.29
N ILE A 159 -12.90 8.05 16.18
CA ILE A 159 -12.90 7.34 14.91
C ILE A 159 -14.13 6.43 14.82
N LYS A 160 -14.85 6.49 13.72
CA LYS A 160 -16.03 5.65 13.50
C LYS A 160 -15.96 4.92 12.16
N ARG A 161 -15.83 3.60 12.22
CA ARG A 161 -15.98 2.78 11.03
C ARG A 161 -17.45 2.60 10.69
N ARG A 162 -17.86 2.99 9.49
CA ARG A 162 -19.16 2.68 8.89
C ARG A 162 -18.98 1.66 7.78
N GLN A 163 -19.75 0.58 7.83
CA GLN A 163 -19.68 -0.49 6.83
C GLN A 163 -20.42 -0.15 5.54
N ASN A 164 -21.43 0.72 5.64
CA ASN A 164 -22.21 1.14 4.49
C ASN A 164 -21.57 2.37 3.84
N PRO A 165 -21.15 2.29 2.55
CA PRO A 165 -20.58 3.41 1.82
C PRO A 165 -21.44 4.69 1.82
N ASN A 166 -22.75 4.55 1.73
CA ASN A 166 -23.69 5.68 1.66
C ASN A 166 -24.13 6.19 3.06
N SER A 167 -23.41 5.83 4.10
CA SER A 167 -23.76 6.24 5.46
C SER A 167 -23.50 7.73 5.69
N VAL A 168 -24.29 8.32 6.58
CA VAL A 168 -24.15 9.73 6.99
C VAL A 168 -23.93 9.78 8.49
N GLU A 169 -22.87 10.48 8.93
CA GLU A 169 -22.66 10.75 10.34
C GLU A 169 -23.68 11.76 10.85
N LEU A 170 -24.48 11.30 11.80
CA LEU A 170 -25.55 12.11 12.37
C LEU A 170 -25.01 12.98 13.51
N VAL A 171 -25.75 14.04 13.81
CA VAL A 171 -25.43 15.00 14.89
C VAL A 171 -25.31 14.33 16.27
N LYS A 172 -25.94 13.18 16.49
CA LYS A 172 -25.90 12.45 17.76
C LYS A 172 -24.47 12.09 18.16
N GLY A 173 -23.71 11.41 17.26
CA GLY A 173 -22.32 11.00 17.54
C GLY A 173 -21.40 12.22 17.76
N ILE A 174 -21.65 13.31 17.03
CA ILE A 174 -20.88 14.55 17.22
C ILE A 174 -21.16 15.18 18.59
N ARG A 175 -22.41 15.19 19.04
CA ARG A 175 -22.77 15.71 20.40
C ARG A 175 -22.17 14.85 21.50
N GLU A 176 -22.15 13.54 21.33
CA GLU A 176 -21.49 12.61 22.27
C GLU A 176 -20.01 12.94 22.38
N PHE A 177 -19.31 13.11 21.27
CA PHE A 177 -17.87 13.44 21.26
C PHE A 177 -17.60 14.85 21.81
N ILE A 178 -18.44 15.85 21.51
CA ILE A 178 -18.33 17.17 22.12
C ILE A 178 -18.51 17.07 23.64
N GLY A 179 -19.42 16.21 24.11
CA GLY A 179 -19.56 15.91 25.54
C GLY A 179 -18.27 15.37 26.15
N THR A 180 -17.60 14.43 25.46
CA THR A 180 -16.28 13.92 25.86
C THR A 180 -15.24 15.05 25.94
N LEU A 181 -15.17 15.93 24.94
CA LEU A 181 -14.24 17.07 24.97
C LEU A 181 -14.44 17.92 26.23
N PHE A 182 -15.68 18.25 26.56
CA PHE A 182 -15.97 19.07 27.75
C PHE A 182 -15.73 18.36 29.09
N ILE A 183 -15.98 17.05 29.15
CA ILE A 183 -15.68 16.23 30.33
C ILE A 183 -14.17 16.18 30.59
N GLU A 184 -13.38 16.09 29.55
CA GLU A 184 -11.91 16.02 29.58
C GLU A 184 -11.26 17.42 29.67
N ASP A 185 -12.07 18.48 29.80
CA ASP A 185 -11.61 19.89 29.78
C ASP A 185 -10.76 20.20 28.53
N ARG A 186 -11.23 19.74 27.35
CA ARG A 186 -10.59 19.95 26.05
C ARG A 186 -11.50 20.73 25.11
N ARG A 187 -10.87 21.52 24.25
CA ARG A 187 -11.58 22.39 23.31
C ARG A 187 -11.22 22.13 21.86
N SER A 188 -10.34 21.15 21.63
CA SER A 188 -9.81 20.78 20.33
C SER A 188 -10.11 19.32 20.01
N GLY A 189 -10.75 19.05 18.85
CA GLY A 189 -11.16 17.70 18.46
C GLY A 189 -11.08 17.42 16.97
N ILE A 190 -10.89 16.15 16.64
CA ILE A 190 -10.98 15.62 15.27
C ILE A 190 -11.96 14.44 15.28
N TYR A 191 -12.93 14.47 14.38
CA TYR A 191 -13.85 13.34 14.21
C TYR A 191 -13.64 12.72 12.83
N ILE A 192 -13.18 11.47 12.80
CA ILE A 192 -12.88 10.69 11.60
C ILE A 192 -14.00 9.67 11.41
N SER A 193 -14.54 9.56 10.20
CA SER A 193 -15.52 8.54 9.88
C SER A 193 -15.32 8.01 8.46
N THR A 194 -15.55 6.70 8.27
CA THR A 194 -15.67 6.11 6.92
C THR A 194 -17.06 6.35 6.30
N ALA A 195 -17.91 7.19 6.90
CA ALA A 195 -19.16 7.64 6.30
C ALA A 195 -18.88 8.55 5.09
N GLU A 196 -19.79 8.53 4.12
CA GLU A 196 -19.74 9.38 2.93
C GLU A 196 -19.67 10.87 3.30
N ARG A 197 -20.42 11.28 4.31
CA ARG A 197 -20.51 12.69 4.73
C ARG A 197 -21.03 12.85 6.16
N PHE A 198 -20.84 14.05 6.69
CA PHE A 198 -21.48 14.52 7.93
C PHE A 198 -22.78 15.26 7.59
N SER A 199 -23.81 15.06 8.43
CA SER A 199 -25.10 15.75 8.29
C SER A 199 -24.96 17.26 8.48
N ALA A 200 -25.84 18.05 7.88
CA ALA A 200 -25.87 19.49 8.08
C ALA A 200 -26.03 19.87 9.57
N GLY A 201 -26.84 19.11 10.33
CA GLY A 201 -26.99 19.30 11.77
C GLY A 201 -25.68 19.08 12.56
N ALA A 202 -24.85 18.12 12.14
CA ALA A 202 -23.54 17.90 12.73
C ALA A 202 -22.61 19.09 12.48
N LYS A 203 -22.50 19.53 11.21
CA LYS A 203 -21.66 20.67 10.81
C LYS A 203 -22.10 21.96 11.51
N ASN A 204 -23.40 22.27 11.51
CA ASN A 204 -23.95 23.46 12.14
C ASN A 204 -23.68 23.47 13.66
N THR A 205 -23.80 22.34 14.35
CA THR A 205 -23.53 22.25 15.79
C THR A 205 -22.09 22.68 16.10
N VAL A 206 -21.12 22.14 15.35
CA VAL A 206 -19.70 22.48 15.55
C VAL A 206 -19.42 23.94 15.17
N THR A 207 -19.93 24.40 14.03
CA THR A 207 -19.77 25.79 13.59
C THR A 207 -20.28 26.78 14.66
N ASN A 208 -21.43 26.52 15.27
CA ASN A 208 -21.99 27.34 16.33
C ASN A 208 -21.08 27.39 17.59
N LEU A 209 -20.50 26.22 17.96
CA LEU A 209 -19.61 26.17 19.13
C LEU A 209 -18.26 26.86 18.87
N LEU A 210 -17.73 26.79 17.67
CA LEU A 210 -16.53 27.53 17.26
C LEU A 210 -16.80 29.04 17.27
N ASN A 211 -17.93 29.47 16.70
CA ASN A 211 -18.34 30.91 16.72
C ASN A 211 -18.55 31.44 18.13
N GLN A 212 -19.04 30.61 19.04
CA GLN A 212 -19.21 30.96 20.47
C GLN A 212 -17.91 30.83 21.28
N ARG A 213 -16.78 30.47 20.64
CA ARG A 213 -15.49 30.20 21.29
C ARG A 213 -15.56 29.15 22.42
N LYS A 214 -16.51 28.20 22.29
CA LYS A 214 -16.61 27.03 23.17
C LYS A 214 -15.72 25.88 22.72
N LEU A 215 -15.40 25.86 21.45
CA LEU A 215 -14.33 25.02 20.85
C LEU A 215 -13.31 25.98 20.22
N ASP A 216 -12.04 25.58 20.27
CA ASP A 216 -10.95 26.31 19.64
C ASP A 216 -10.62 25.69 18.26
N TYR A 217 -10.74 24.37 18.15
CA TYR A 217 -10.50 23.66 16.91
C TYR A 217 -11.44 22.45 16.81
N PHE A 218 -11.98 22.22 15.62
CA PHE A 218 -12.69 20.98 15.30
C PHE A 218 -12.61 20.65 13.82
N GLN A 219 -12.17 19.40 13.49
CA GLN A 219 -12.06 18.95 12.14
C GLN A 219 -12.92 17.71 11.87
N PHE A 220 -13.67 17.75 10.78
CA PHE A 220 -14.33 16.58 10.22
C PHE A 220 -13.47 15.94 9.16
N ILE A 221 -13.29 14.62 9.23
CA ILE A 221 -12.64 13.80 8.23
C ILE A 221 -13.64 12.70 7.84
N ASP A 222 -14.28 12.86 6.69
CA ASP A 222 -15.14 11.87 6.07
C ASP A 222 -14.34 10.90 5.20
N TYR A 223 -15.02 9.99 4.52
CA TYR A 223 -14.39 8.97 3.69
C TYR A 223 -13.45 9.57 2.64
N ASP A 224 -13.91 10.56 1.87
CA ASP A 224 -13.12 11.13 0.77
C ASP A 224 -11.88 11.85 1.30
N LYS A 225 -12.02 12.59 2.40
CA LYS A 225 -10.90 13.26 3.03
C LYS A 225 -9.91 12.26 3.65
N LEU A 226 -10.40 11.19 4.27
CA LEU A 226 -9.55 10.11 4.78
C LEU A 226 -8.76 9.43 3.65
N CYS A 227 -9.41 9.13 2.52
CA CYS A 227 -8.74 8.60 1.34
C CYS A 227 -7.64 9.52 0.81
N SER A 228 -7.91 10.83 0.75
CA SER A 228 -6.92 11.83 0.33
C SER A 228 -5.72 11.89 1.29
N LEU A 229 -5.95 11.81 2.59
CA LEU A 229 -4.88 11.78 3.59
C LEU A 229 -4.03 10.50 3.48
N ILE A 230 -4.67 9.36 3.25
CA ILE A 230 -3.97 8.11 2.98
C ILE A 230 -3.03 8.27 1.79
N ASP A 231 -3.49 8.85 0.68
CA ASP A 231 -2.67 9.02 -0.53
C ASP A 231 -1.47 9.94 -0.33
N THR A 232 -1.58 10.94 0.54
CA THR A 232 -0.48 11.87 0.84
C THR A 232 0.55 11.33 1.83
N THR A 233 0.18 10.37 2.67
CA THR A 233 1.05 9.84 3.74
C THR A 233 1.69 8.51 3.39
N LEU A 234 1.35 7.92 2.24
CA LEU A 234 1.86 6.62 1.86
C LEU A 234 3.13 6.71 1.01
N PRO A 235 4.15 5.89 1.27
CA PRO A 235 5.24 5.71 0.34
C PRO A 235 4.67 5.09 -0.96
N SER A 236 4.95 5.73 -2.09
CA SER A 236 4.48 5.29 -3.42
C SER A 236 5.24 4.08 -3.98
N VAL A 237 6.05 3.40 -3.18
CA VAL A 237 6.95 2.34 -3.65
C VAL A 237 6.30 0.96 -3.49
N PRO A 238 6.03 0.23 -4.57
CA PRO A 238 5.56 -1.15 -4.50
C PRO A 238 6.57 -2.04 -3.76
N ARG A 239 6.09 -3.00 -2.95
CA ARG A 239 6.97 -3.91 -2.19
C ARG A 239 7.92 -4.72 -3.04
N TRP A 240 7.54 -5.10 -4.26
CA TRP A 240 8.44 -5.83 -5.15
C TRP A 240 9.70 -5.02 -5.52
N LYS A 241 9.69 -3.69 -5.39
CA LYS A 241 10.88 -2.86 -5.63
C LYS A 241 12.03 -3.16 -4.67
N GLU A 242 11.73 -3.60 -3.44
CA GLU A 242 12.76 -4.03 -2.47
C GLU A 242 13.56 -5.25 -2.98
N PHE A 243 12.90 -6.14 -3.73
CA PHE A 243 13.52 -7.35 -4.28
C PHE A 243 14.33 -7.08 -5.55
N VAL A 244 14.04 -6.00 -6.25
CA VAL A 244 14.74 -5.62 -7.48
C VAL A 244 15.75 -4.49 -7.28
N ASN A 245 16.06 -4.13 -6.03
CA ASN A 245 17.05 -3.09 -5.68
C ASN A 245 18.38 -3.27 -6.39
N PHE A 246 18.81 -4.51 -6.59
CA PHE A 246 20.01 -4.85 -7.35
C PHE A 246 20.07 -4.15 -8.73
N PHE A 247 18.94 -4.04 -9.43
CA PHE A 247 18.87 -3.37 -10.73
C PHE A 247 18.85 -1.85 -10.61
N TYR A 248 18.33 -1.29 -9.50
CA TYR A 248 18.31 0.15 -9.27
C TYR A 248 19.64 0.70 -8.75
N GLU A 249 20.39 -0.11 -7.99
CA GLU A 249 21.64 0.30 -7.34
C GLU A 249 22.85 0.09 -8.25
N ASP A 250 22.76 -0.77 -9.27
CA ASP A 250 23.86 -1.07 -10.16
C ASP A 250 23.87 -0.13 -11.39
N PRO A 251 24.90 0.71 -11.55
CA PRO A 251 24.98 1.65 -12.68
C PRO A 251 25.13 0.96 -14.04
N GLN A 252 25.44 -0.33 -14.10
CA GLN A 252 25.52 -1.11 -15.34
C GLN A 252 24.21 -1.84 -15.67
N ALA A 253 23.23 -1.85 -14.75
CA ALA A 253 21.96 -2.46 -14.99
C ALA A 253 21.03 -1.53 -15.75
N HIS A 254 20.30 -2.09 -16.72
CA HIS A 254 19.20 -1.41 -17.40
C HIS A 254 17.89 -1.95 -16.85
N TYR A 255 16.94 -1.06 -16.54
CA TYR A 255 15.63 -1.46 -16.05
C TYR A 255 14.52 -0.57 -16.58
N TYR A 256 13.32 -1.14 -16.61
CA TYR A 256 12.09 -0.50 -17.08
C TYR A 256 10.97 -0.82 -16.08
N ASP A 257 10.36 0.19 -15.50
CA ASP A 257 9.35 0.04 -14.44
C ASP A 257 8.04 0.80 -14.71
N THR A 258 7.94 1.43 -15.86
CA THR A 258 6.70 2.08 -16.29
C THR A 258 6.12 1.35 -17.48
N GLU A 259 4.79 1.40 -17.64
CA GLU A 259 4.09 0.73 -18.75
C GLU A 259 4.63 1.20 -20.11
N GLU A 260 4.94 2.48 -20.24
CA GLU A 260 5.53 3.08 -21.47
C GLU A 260 6.89 2.46 -21.78
N LYS A 261 7.82 2.45 -20.83
CA LYS A 261 9.17 1.89 -20.99
C LYS A 261 9.15 0.39 -21.25
N ILE A 262 8.26 -0.36 -20.59
CA ILE A 262 8.08 -1.80 -20.81
C ILE A 262 7.57 -2.05 -22.22
N ASN A 263 6.64 -1.25 -22.72
CA ASN A 263 6.14 -1.35 -24.08
C ASN A 263 7.23 -1.02 -25.13
N GLU A 264 8.03 0.01 -24.91
CA GLU A 264 9.18 0.34 -25.76
C GLU A 264 10.18 -0.83 -25.84
N TRP A 265 10.48 -1.45 -24.69
CA TRP A 265 11.32 -2.64 -24.64
C TRP A 265 10.74 -3.80 -25.44
N ASN A 266 9.47 -4.13 -25.23
CA ASN A 266 8.80 -5.20 -25.93
C ASN A 266 8.80 -5.00 -27.45
N ILE A 267 8.59 -3.76 -27.91
CA ILE A 267 8.68 -3.38 -29.35
C ILE A 267 10.10 -3.59 -29.87
N SER A 268 11.10 -3.21 -29.09
CA SER A 268 12.51 -3.39 -29.46
C SER A 268 12.89 -4.86 -29.55
N CYS A 269 12.47 -5.69 -28.62
CA CYS A 269 12.65 -7.12 -28.67
C CYS A 269 11.98 -7.78 -29.89
N GLN A 270 10.77 -7.37 -30.24
CA GLN A 270 10.07 -7.86 -31.43
C GLN A 270 10.80 -7.48 -32.73
N LYS A 271 11.33 -6.25 -32.83
CA LYS A 271 12.14 -5.82 -33.99
C LYS A 271 13.39 -6.67 -34.14
N ILE A 272 14.09 -6.94 -33.04
CA ILE A 272 15.29 -7.78 -33.02
C ILE A 272 14.95 -9.20 -33.45
N ARG A 273 13.93 -9.81 -32.88
CA ARG A 273 13.48 -11.17 -33.26
C ARG A 273 13.14 -11.26 -34.74
N LYS A 274 12.39 -10.31 -35.29
CA LYS A 274 12.04 -10.24 -36.70
C LYS A 274 13.28 -10.12 -37.61
N LYS A 275 14.26 -9.30 -37.16
CA LYS A 275 15.51 -9.09 -37.93
C LYS A 275 16.36 -10.34 -38.05
N TYR A 276 16.39 -11.16 -37.01
CA TYR A 276 17.23 -12.38 -36.94
C TYR A 276 16.48 -13.69 -37.14
N GLY A 277 15.16 -13.66 -37.46
CA GLY A 277 14.35 -14.82 -37.70
C GLY A 277 14.08 -15.71 -36.46
N LEU A 278 14.08 -15.09 -35.28
CA LEU A 278 13.85 -15.74 -33.98
C LEU A 278 12.37 -15.68 -33.58
#